data_d1a9dfe076d460df14774752e3a99abb
#
_entry.id   d1a9dfe076d460df14774752e3a99abb
#
_cell.length_a   1.000
_cell.length_b   1.000
_cell.length_c   1.000
_cell.angle_alpha   90.00
_cell.angle_beta   90.00
_cell.angle_gamma   90.00
#
_symmetry.space_group_name_H-M   'P 1'
#
loop_
_entity.id
_entity.type
_entity.pdbx_description
1 polymer ?
#
loop_
_entity_poly.entity_id
_entity_poly.type
_entity_poly.pdbx_seq_one_letter_code
_entity_poly.pdbx_strand_id
1 'polypeptide(L)'
;MKRQKPKRYIQTDKDNGFTLLEVLIAILILSVGLLGMASLTVAIIKGNKLSNDMTTATTLAQDKMEDVRRQGYSDVTAETKAACASPYSEYERKVEVSADDPATGMKTITVTAYWQSTVKEHSVELKTILAQ
;
A
#
# COMPACT_ATOMS: atom_id res chain seq x y z
N MET A 1 60.47 -36.59 54.89
CA MET A 1 59.69 -35.47 54.31
C MET A 1 58.97 -36.01 53.09
N LYS A 2 57.66 -36.39 53.23
CA LYS A 2 56.85 -36.98 52.13
C LYS A 2 56.12 -35.85 51.38
N ARG A 3 56.52 -35.62 50.14
CA ARG A 3 55.81 -34.67 49.23
C ARG A 3 54.47 -35.25 48.85
N GLN A 4 53.37 -34.64 49.26
CA GLN A 4 52.06 -34.92 48.77
C GLN A 4 51.85 -34.28 47.36
N LYS A 5 51.47 -35.10 46.37
CA LYS A 5 51.11 -34.63 45.04
C LYS A 5 49.71 -34.06 45.10
N PRO A 6 49.44 -32.92 44.47
CA PRO A 6 48.07 -32.36 44.41
C PRO A 6 47.19 -33.25 43.57
N LYS A 7 45.99 -33.62 44.09
CA LYS A 7 44.91 -34.30 43.34
C LYS A 7 44.35 -33.31 42.33
N ARG A 8 44.54 -33.55 41.05
CA ARG A 8 43.81 -32.87 39.97
C ARG A 8 42.38 -33.40 39.97
N TYR A 9 41.43 -32.55 40.33
CA TYR A 9 40.02 -32.80 40.10
C TYR A 9 39.77 -32.55 38.63
N ILE A 10 39.45 -33.57 37.85
CA ILE A 10 38.90 -33.46 36.50
C ILE A 10 37.45 -33.05 36.73
N GLN A 11 37.17 -31.76 36.50
CA GLN A 11 35.79 -31.30 36.32
C GLN A 11 35.29 -31.91 35.01
N THR A 12 34.47 -32.95 35.12
CA THR A 12 33.66 -33.40 33.99
C THR A 12 32.59 -32.38 33.80
N ASP A 13 32.77 -31.51 32.79
CA ASP A 13 31.65 -30.75 32.24
C ASP A 13 30.58 -31.77 31.86
N LYS A 14 29.42 -31.72 32.54
CA LYS A 14 28.23 -32.43 32.13
C LYS A 14 27.76 -31.74 30.86
N ASP A 15 28.09 -32.29 29.71
CA ASP A 15 27.44 -31.98 28.43
C ASP A 15 25.94 -32.36 28.59
N ASN A 16 25.15 -31.37 29.02
CA ASN A 16 23.71 -31.48 29.05
C ASN A 16 23.22 -31.43 27.62
N GLY A 17 23.05 -32.56 26.99
CA GLY A 17 22.38 -32.65 25.67
C GLY A 17 20.94 -32.17 25.79
N PHE A 18 20.42 -31.59 24.68
CA PHE A 18 19.02 -31.16 24.60
C PHE A 18 18.05 -32.32 24.80
N THR A 19 17.00 -32.09 25.57
CA THR A 19 15.93 -33.08 25.75
C THR A 19 15.03 -33.11 24.52
N LEU A 20 14.44 -34.26 24.21
CA LEU A 20 13.46 -34.41 23.12
C LEU A 20 12.28 -33.42 23.28
N LEU A 21 11.84 -33.19 24.52
CA LEU A 21 10.79 -32.24 24.84
C LEU A 21 11.18 -30.78 24.47
N GLU A 22 12.41 -30.39 24.75
CA GLU A 22 12.94 -29.04 24.45
C GLU A 22 12.97 -28.78 22.95
N VAL A 23 13.39 -29.76 22.15
CA VAL A 23 13.37 -29.69 20.69
C VAL A 23 11.93 -29.58 20.17
N LEU A 24 10.98 -30.34 20.73
CA LEU A 24 9.56 -30.26 20.35
C LEU A 24 8.98 -28.87 20.64
N ILE A 25 9.25 -28.32 21.82
CA ILE A 25 8.79 -26.97 22.17
C ILE A 25 9.43 -25.93 21.27
N ALA A 26 10.73 -26.03 20.99
CA ALA A 26 11.44 -25.10 20.10
C ALA A 26 10.84 -25.11 18.68
N ILE A 27 10.55 -26.27 18.11
CA ILE A 27 9.91 -26.39 16.79
C ILE A 27 8.50 -25.81 16.80
N LEU A 28 7.73 -26.01 17.86
CA LEU A 28 6.39 -25.45 18.01
C LEU A 28 6.43 -23.91 18.01
N ILE A 29 7.30 -23.32 18.80
CA ILE A 29 7.47 -21.85 18.86
C ILE A 29 7.94 -21.33 17.49
N LEU A 30 8.92 -21.98 16.87
CA LEU A 30 9.43 -21.62 15.56
C LEU A 30 8.32 -21.65 14.50
N SER A 31 7.48 -22.71 14.51
CA SER A 31 6.37 -22.85 13.55
C SER A 31 5.37 -21.69 13.66
N VAL A 32 4.98 -21.30 14.88
CA VAL A 32 4.10 -20.15 15.13
C VAL A 32 4.75 -18.85 14.63
N GLY A 33 6.04 -18.67 14.89
CA GLY A 33 6.79 -17.50 14.41
C GLY A 33 6.82 -17.41 12.89
N LEU A 34 7.07 -18.50 12.18
CA LEU A 34 7.10 -18.54 10.71
C LEU A 34 5.72 -18.27 10.10
N LEU A 35 4.65 -18.80 10.68
CA LEU A 35 3.28 -18.50 10.22
C LEU A 35 2.93 -17.02 10.39
N GLY A 36 3.35 -16.40 11.50
CA GLY A 36 3.18 -14.97 11.73
C GLY A 36 3.91 -14.11 10.67
N MET A 37 5.16 -14.46 10.35
CA MET A 37 5.94 -13.79 9.30
C MET A 37 5.31 -13.92 7.91
N ALA A 38 4.78 -15.09 7.57
CA ALA A 38 4.10 -15.30 6.29
C ALA A 38 2.89 -14.37 6.14
N SER A 39 2.06 -14.25 7.19
CA SER A 39 0.89 -13.36 7.20
C SER A 39 1.29 -11.89 7.03
N LEU A 40 2.35 -11.44 7.70
CA LEU A 40 2.86 -10.08 7.58
C LEU A 40 3.36 -9.77 6.17
N THR A 41 4.06 -10.71 5.54
CA THR A 41 4.55 -10.54 4.16
C THR A 41 3.40 -10.30 3.18
N VAL A 42 2.31 -11.07 3.28
CA VAL A 42 1.11 -10.87 2.45
C VAL A 42 0.48 -9.49 2.69
N ALA A 43 0.41 -9.04 3.93
CA ALA A 43 -0.12 -7.72 4.26
C ALA A 43 0.72 -6.59 3.64
N ILE A 44 2.04 -6.69 3.69
CA ILE A 44 2.97 -5.72 3.10
C ILE A 44 2.80 -5.67 1.57
N ILE A 45 2.73 -6.81 0.89
CA ILE A 45 2.55 -6.86 -0.56
C ILE A 45 1.24 -6.18 -0.97
N LYS A 46 0.13 -6.48 -0.28
CA LYS A 46 -1.17 -5.86 -0.54
C LYS A 46 -1.15 -4.35 -0.27
N GLY A 47 -0.50 -3.92 0.81
CA GLY A 47 -0.33 -2.52 1.14
C GLY A 47 0.47 -1.75 0.09
N ASN A 48 1.58 -2.31 -0.36
CA ASN A 48 2.42 -1.73 -1.41
C ASN A 48 1.66 -1.62 -2.75
N LYS A 49 0.89 -2.66 -3.12
CA LYS A 49 0.06 -2.61 -4.31
C LYS A 49 -0.97 -1.48 -4.22
N LEU A 50 -1.71 -1.39 -3.13
CA LEU A 50 -2.72 -0.34 -2.92
C LEU A 50 -2.10 1.07 -2.97
N SER A 51 -0.93 1.26 -2.36
CA SER A 51 -0.20 2.53 -2.38
C SER A 51 0.23 2.91 -3.81
N ASN A 52 0.72 1.95 -4.59
CA ASN A 52 1.09 2.16 -5.98
C ASN A 52 -0.13 2.52 -6.84
N ASP A 53 -1.21 1.76 -6.70
CA ASP A 53 -2.47 2.01 -7.43
C ASP A 53 -3.02 3.42 -7.11
N MET A 54 -3.00 3.82 -5.83
CA MET A 54 -3.42 5.16 -5.39
C MET A 54 -2.54 6.27 -5.98
N THR A 55 -1.23 6.08 -6.02
CA THR A 55 -0.28 7.03 -6.62
C THR A 55 -0.54 7.19 -8.11
N THR A 56 -0.71 6.09 -8.82
CA THR A 56 -1.02 6.08 -10.26
C THR A 56 -2.35 6.79 -10.54
N ALA A 57 -3.41 6.45 -9.79
CA ALA A 57 -4.72 7.09 -9.92
C ALA A 57 -4.65 8.60 -9.67
N THR A 58 -3.87 9.02 -8.66
CA THR A 58 -3.66 10.44 -8.35
C THR A 58 -2.96 11.16 -9.51
N THR A 59 -1.91 10.56 -10.08
CA THR A 59 -1.21 11.11 -11.25
C THR A 59 -2.15 11.26 -12.44
N LEU A 60 -2.96 10.23 -12.75
CA LEU A 60 -3.93 10.26 -13.84
C LEU A 60 -5.01 11.33 -13.63
N ALA A 61 -5.44 11.56 -12.38
CA ALA A 61 -6.36 12.63 -12.04
C ALA A 61 -5.71 14.00 -12.17
N GLN A 62 -4.44 14.15 -11.77
CA GLN A 62 -3.67 15.39 -11.91
C GLN A 62 -3.43 15.75 -13.38
N ASP A 63 -3.03 14.81 -14.23
CA ASP A 63 -2.84 15.02 -15.66
C ASP A 63 -4.14 15.55 -16.31
N LYS A 64 -5.27 14.94 -15.96
CA LYS A 64 -6.57 15.41 -16.46
C LYS A 64 -6.94 16.79 -15.92
N MET A 65 -6.64 17.05 -14.65
CA MET A 65 -6.88 18.36 -14.06
C MET A 65 -6.08 19.47 -14.77
N GLU A 66 -4.84 19.16 -15.16
CA GLU A 66 -4.01 20.07 -15.96
C GLU A 66 -4.62 20.30 -17.37
N ASP A 67 -5.15 19.25 -18.01
CA ASP A 67 -5.85 19.39 -19.29
C ASP A 67 -7.09 20.28 -19.18
N VAL A 68 -7.88 20.08 -18.14
CA VAL A 68 -9.07 20.89 -17.83
C VAL A 68 -8.69 22.36 -17.62
N ARG A 69 -7.62 22.62 -16.88
CA ARG A 69 -7.12 23.98 -16.66
C ARG A 69 -6.64 24.66 -17.94
N ARG A 70 -6.03 23.89 -18.85
CA ARG A 70 -5.59 24.39 -20.16
C ARG A 70 -6.76 24.71 -21.08
N GLN A 71 -7.87 23.97 -21.02
CA GLN A 71 -9.10 24.25 -21.77
C GLN A 71 -9.74 25.56 -21.29
N GLY A 72 -9.63 25.85 -20.01
CA GLY A 72 -10.17 27.06 -19.41
C GLY A 72 -11.67 27.00 -19.17
N TYR A 73 -12.21 28.13 -18.70
CA TYR A 73 -13.60 28.22 -18.26
C TYR A 73 -14.62 27.93 -19.38
N SER A 74 -14.36 28.39 -20.61
CA SER A 74 -15.32 28.33 -21.72
C SER A 74 -15.47 26.91 -22.29
N ASP A 75 -14.38 26.18 -22.40
CA ASP A 75 -14.31 24.95 -23.21
C ASP A 75 -14.40 23.67 -22.37
N VAL A 76 -14.28 23.79 -21.02
CA VAL A 76 -14.37 22.62 -20.15
C VAL A 76 -15.78 21.99 -20.19
N THR A 77 -15.81 20.71 -20.46
CA THR A 77 -17.04 19.88 -20.49
C THR A 77 -16.95 18.69 -19.55
N ALA A 78 -18.11 18.22 -19.08
CA ALA A 78 -18.18 17.00 -18.28
C ALA A 78 -17.87 15.78 -19.16
N GLU A 79 -17.16 14.81 -18.60
CA GLU A 79 -16.85 13.53 -19.23
C GLU A 79 -17.42 12.39 -18.40
N THR A 80 -18.08 11.45 -19.05
CA THR A 80 -18.59 10.23 -18.40
C THR A 80 -17.44 9.33 -17.98
N LYS A 81 -17.68 8.46 -17.02
CA LYS A 81 -16.71 7.46 -16.56
C LYS A 81 -16.25 6.59 -17.72
N ALA A 82 -14.99 6.60 -18.06
CA ALA A 82 -14.37 5.87 -19.15
C ALA A 82 -12.96 5.41 -18.82
N ALA A 83 -12.52 4.32 -19.44
CA ALA A 83 -11.18 3.79 -19.26
C ALA A 83 -10.11 4.80 -19.75
N CYS A 84 -9.00 4.87 -19.03
CA CYS A 84 -7.84 5.64 -19.43
C CYS A 84 -7.13 4.99 -20.62
N ALA A 85 -6.34 5.76 -21.35
CA ALA A 85 -5.54 5.25 -22.46
C ALA A 85 -4.47 4.25 -21.98
N SER A 86 -4.08 3.32 -22.86
CA SER A 86 -2.95 2.41 -22.61
C SER A 86 -1.70 3.20 -22.21
N PRO A 87 -0.93 2.74 -21.20
CA PRO A 87 -1.00 1.45 -20.51
C PRO A 87 -1.94 1.39 -19.28
N TYR A 88 -2.72 2.41 -19.02
CA TYR A 88 -3.55 2.57 -17.80
C TYR A 88 -5.03 2.20 -18.00
N SER A 89 -5.34 1.27 -18.89
CA SER A 89 -6.71 0.86 -19.21
C SER A 89 -7.47 0.21 -18.04
N GLU A 90 -6.77 -0.19 -16.97
CA GLU A 90 -7.37 -0.69 -15.72
C GLU A 90 -7.90 0.42 -14.80
N TYR A 91 -7.56 1.69 -15.12
CA TYR A 91 -8.08 2.86 -14.44
C TYR A 91 -9.16 3.50 -15.28
N GLU A 92 -10.22 3.96 -14.61
CA GLU A 92 -11.29 4.74 -15.24
C GLU A 92 -11.27 6.16 -14.70
N ARG A 93 -11.76 7.11 -15.48
CA ARG A 93 -11.76 8.51 -15.09
C ARG A 93 -13.07 9.18 -15.46
N LYS A 94 -13.50 10.12 -14.61
CA LYS A 94 -14.71 10.91 -14.79
C LYS A 94 -14.38 12.38 -14.55
N VAL A 95 -15.01 13.29 -15.30
CA VAL A 95 -14.95 14.72 -15.08
C VAL A 95 -16.36 15.25 -14.88
N GLU A 96 -16.60 15.88 -13.75
CA GLU A 96 -17.85 16.56 -13.43
C GLU A 96 -17.63 18.09 -13.43
N VAL A 97 -18.59 18.82 -13.98
CA VAL A 97 -18.57 20.28 -14.08
C VAL A 97 -19.83 20.81 -13.45
N SER A 98 -19.71 21.58 -12.37
CA SER A 98 -20.79 22.30 -11.73
C SER A 98 -20.67 23.79 -12.07
N ALA A 99 -21.60 24.30 -12.89
CA ALA A 99 -21.64 25.70 -13.26
C ALA A 99 -22.22 26.56 -12.11
N ASP A 100 -21.78 27.84 -12.04
CA ASP A 100 -22.19 28.80 -11.03
C ASP A 100 -21.97 28.32 -9.57
N ASP A 101 -20.92 27.53 -9.37
CA ASP A 101 -20.52 26.97 -8.08
C ASP A 101 -19.01 27.25 -7.85
N PRO A 102 -18.62 27.88 -6.74
CA PRO A 102 -19.42 28.35 -5.59
C PRO A 102 -20.11 29.70 -5.79
N ALA A 103 -19.90 30.38 -6.91
CA ALA A 103 -20.54 31.66 -7.22
C ALA A 103 -20.79 31.81 -8.72
N THR A 104 -21.65 32.73 -9.10
CA THR A 104 -21.93 33.09 -10.49
C THR A 104 -20.64 33.45 -11.25
N GLY A 105 -20.43 32.88 -12.45
CA GLY A 105 -19.20 33.05 -13.22
C GLY A 105 -18.05 32.16 -12.77
N MET A 106 -18.28 31.21 -11.90
CA MET A 106 -17.34 30.17 -11.51
C MET A 106 -17.84 28.78 -11.88
N LYS A 107 -16.92 27.86 -12.11
CA LYS A 107 -17.21 26.44 -12.32
C LYS A 107 -16.36 25.60 -11.37
N THR A 108 -16.99 24.74 -10.59
CA THR A 108 -16.30 23.69 -9.83
C THR A 108 -16.12 22.48 -10.71
N ILE A 109 -14.87 22.07 -10.91
CA ILE A 109 -14.51 20.88 -11.67
C ILE A 109 -14.04 19.81 -10.71
N THR A 110 -14.64 18.63 -10.83
CA THR A 110 -14.25 17.44 -10.06
C THR A 110 -13.74 16.38 -11.01
N VAL A 111 -12.49 15.99 -10.86
CA VAL A 111 -11.88 14.87 -11.57
C VAL A 111 -11.75 13.69 -10.61
N THR A 112 -12.36 12.57 -10.97
CA THR A 112 -12.29 11.34 -10.17
C THR A 112 -11.65 10.24 -10.99
N ALA A 113 -10.58 9.64 -10.47
CA ALA A 113 -9.96 8.45 -11.01
C ALA A 113 -10.36 7.23 -10.16
N TYR A 114 -10.77 6.16 -10.84
CA TYR A 114 -11.23 4.91 -10.23
C TYR A 114 -10.30 3.77 -10.60
N TRP A 115 -10.14 2.81 -9.70
CA TRP A 115 -9.47 1.54 -9.99
C TRP A 115 -10.10 0.41 -9.19
N GLN A 116 -9.98 -0.81 -9.72
CA GLN A 116 -10.54 -2.00 -9.09
C GLN A 116 -9.46 -2.73 -8.29
N SER A 117 -9.72 -2.96 -7.01
CA SER A 117 -9.02 -3.97 -6.23
C SER A 117 -9.81 -5.29 -6.30
N THR A 118 -9.21 -6.39 -5.83
CA THR A 118 -9.83 -7.73 -5.84
C THR A 118 -11.22 -7.78 -5.18
N VAL A 119 -11.52 -6.85 -4.27
CA VAL A 119 -12.73 -6.88 -3.43
C VAL A 119 -13.56 -5.61 -3.58
N LYS A 120 -12.95 -4.47 -3.94
CA LYS A 120 -13.61 -3.16 -3.88
C LYS A 120 -13.11 -2.23 -4.97
N GLU A 121 -14.00 -1.38 -5.48
CA GLU A 121 -13.63 -0.21 -6.26
C GLU A 121 -13.09 0.89 -5.32
N HIS A 122 -12.01 1.51 -5.72
CA HIS A 122 -11.38 2.64 -5.05
C HIS A 122 -11.42 3.86 -5.96
N SER A 123 -11.34 5.05 -5.38
CA SER A 123 -11.28 6.28 -6.15
C SER A 123 -10.45 7.36 -5.45
N VAL A 124 -9.88 8.24 -6.26
CA VAL A 124 -9.24 9.49 -5.84
C VAL A 124 -9.96 10.63 -6.53
N GLU A 125 -10.31 11.66 -5.77
CA GLU A 125 -11.04 12.83 -6.25
C GLU A 125 -10.19 14.08 -6.08
N LEU A 126 -10.09 14.88 -7.14
CA LEU A 126 -9.45 16.19 -7.15
C LEU A 126 -10.48 17.24 -7.56
N LYS A 127 -10.45 18.40 -6.88
CA LYS A 127 -11.32 19.53 -7.18
C LYS A 127 -10.54 20.79 -7.51
N THR A 128 -11.05 21.58 -8.44
CA THR A 128 -10.56 22.91 -8.74
C THR A 128 -11.72 23.83 -9.09
N ILE A 129 -11.49 25.13 -9.00
CA ILE A 129 -12.46 26.16 -9.40
C ILE A 129 -11.82 26.92 -10.56
N LEU A 130 -12.60 27.09 -11.63
CA LEU A 130 -12.28 27.98 -12.76
C LEU A 130 -13.19 29.21 -12.69
N ALA A 131 -12.62 30.39 -12.77
CA ALA A 131 -13.33 31.64 -12.91
C ALA A 131 -13.30 32.11 -14.37
N GLN A 132 -14.32 32.86 -14.75
CA GLN A 132 -14.45 33.49 -16.08
C GLN A 132 -13.41 34.54 -16.31
#